data_95e2bf787bec097bddc7fdf27d34fca5
#
_entry.id   95e2bf787bec097bddc7fdf27d34fca5
#
_cell.length_a   1.000
_cell.length_b   1.000
_cell.length_c   1.000
_cell.angle_alpha   90.00
_cell.angle_beta   90.00
_cell.angle_gamma   90.00
#
_symmetry.space_group_name_H-M   'P 1'
#
loop_
_entity.id
_entity.type
_entity.pdbx_description
1 polymer ?
#
loop_
_entity_poly.entity_id
_entity_poly.type
_entity_poly.pdbx_seq_one_letter_code
_entity_poly.pdbx_strand_id
1 'polypeptide(L)'
;MVTSSPVVVVTGANGLVGTAVCRALVERSARVRAVVRRAGGAPVLDGVTELVGDFADEELAREVTQGADAVVTTVHPMGSSREVQHRVGVEGTPVIARAARDAGVARLVHMSTAGVYDRSAGVGDVAEDGELLPEGSGDYPDTKRATDAALEQVGGLTTVLVRPPAIMGAGDTSVWNTLRPQAMRDGDRRANPAKTFAWVHVDDLAALIADLATGAVATADDPGPGPVAGGTTPVVVAGEPATWHDYLGTVTDAWGIAPEWTDEPVWTGQLRTDRARAWGWAPRVGLEQAMDELRRGLLPRA
;
A
#
# COMPACT_ATOMS: atom_id res chain seq x y z
N MET A 1 0.25 7.23 34.20
CA MET A 1 0.03 8.28 33.18
C MET A 1 -0.95 7.71 32.17
N VAL A 2 -2.12 8.33 31.98
CA VAL A 2 -3.04 7.94 30.91
C VAL A 2 -2.39 8.45 29.61
N THR A 3 -1.79 7.58 28.85
CA THR A 3 -1.32 7.94 27.50
C THR A 3 -2.54 8.29 26.67
N SER A 4 -2.61 9.51 26.16
CA SER A 4 -3.70 9.92 25.26
C SER A 4 -3.71 9.01 24.03
N SER A 5 -4.90 8.63 23.56
CA SER A 5 -5.05 7.89 22.32
C SER A 5 -4.40 8.65 21.16
N PRO A 6 -3.52 8.02 20.36
CA PRO A 6 -2.88 8.71 19.24
C PRO A 6 -3.92 9.15 18.20
N VAL A 7 -3.69 10.33 17.62
CA VAL A 7 -4.52 10.88 16.53
C VAL A 7 -3.82 10.64 15.20
N VAL A 8 -4.45 9.90 14.30
CA VAL A 8 -3.87 9.56 13.00
C VAL A 8 -4.75 10.08 11.87
N VAL A 9 -4.16 10.85 10.96
CA VAL A 9 -4.81 11.29 9.73
C VAL A 9 -4.65 10.19 8.66
N VAL A 10 -5.73 9.77 8.00
CA VAL A 10 -5.69 8.80 6.91
C VAL A 10 -6.30 9.43 5.66
N THR A 11 -5.51 9.62 4.60
CA THR A 11 -6.02 10.02 3.29
C THR A 11 -6.38 8.78 2.46
N GLY A 12 -7.44 8.85 1.67
CA GLY A 12 -7.92 7.70 0.91
C GLY A 12 -8.62 6.64 1.80
N ALA A 13 -9.19 7.05 2.91
CA ALA A 13 -9.84 6.19 3.91
C ALA A 13 -10.99 5.32 3.36
N ASN A 14 -11.53 5.68 2.19
CA ASN A 14 -12.59 4.93 1.49
C ASN A 14 -12.10 3.85 0.51
N GLY A 15 -10.78 3.74 0.31
CA GLY A 15 -10.18 2.67 -0.52
C GLY A 15 -9.99 1.37 0.25
N LEU A 16 -9.64 0.28 -0.46
CA LEU A 16 -9.37 -1.03 0.14
C LEU A 16 -8.39 -0.92 1.32
N VAL A 17 -7.21 -0.35 1.07
CA VAL A 17 -6.16 -0.21 2.10
C VAL A 17 -6.55 0.81 3.16
N GLY A 18 -7.07 1.99 2.77
CA GLY A 18 -7.43 3.04 3.72
C GLY A 18 -8.50 2.59 4.73
N THR A 19 -9.50 1.84 4.27
CA THR A 19 -10.55 1.27 5.14
C THR A 19 -9.96 0.24 6.12
N ALA A 20 -9.08 -0.65 5.65
CA ALA A 20 -8.41 -1.62 6.51
C ALA A 20 -7.49 -0.93 7.54
N VAL A 21 -6.76 0.10 7.12
CA VAL A 21 -5.91 0.91 8.01
C VAL A 21 -6.74 1.62 9.08
N CYS A 22 -7.89 2.22 8.73
CA CYS A 22 -8.77 2.85 9.73
C CYS A 22 -9.22 1.83 10.79
N ARG A 23 -9.60 0.62 10.37
CA ARG A 23 -9.96 -0.47 11.29
C ARG A 23 -8.78 -0.85 12.20
N ALA A 24 -7.62 -1.12 11.62
CA ALA A 24 -6.43 -1.52 12.36
C ALA A 24 -5.95 -0.45 13.36
N LEU A 25 -6.14 0.84 13.04
CA LEU A 25 -5.85 1.95 13.94
C LEU A 25 -6.82 2.02 15.12
N VAL A 26 -8.13 1.85 14.86
CA VAL A 26 -9.16 1.81 15.92
C VAL A 26 -8.92 0.64 16.87
N GLU A 27 -8.55 -0.54 16.36
CA GLU A 27 -8.18 -1.70 17.16
C GLU A 27 -6.98 -1.42 18.10
N ARG A 28 -6.11 -0.46 17.73
CA ARG A 28 -5.00 0.04 18.56
C ARG A 28 -5.38 1.25 19.42
N SER A 29 -6.67 1.51 19.57
CA SER A 29 -7.21 2.63 20.35
C SER A 29 -6.76 4.01 19.82
N ALA A 30 -6.40 4.13 18.56
CA ALA A 30 -6.14 5.39 17.90
C ALA A 30 -7.46 6.09 17.51
N ARG A 31 -7.45 7.41 17.51
CA ARG A 31 -8.50 8.23 16.90
C ARG A 31 -8.09 8.55 15.46
N VAL A 32 -8.99 8.33 14.52
CA VAL A 32 -8.71 8.49 13.10
C VAL A 32 -9.43 9.70 12.53
N ARG A 33 -8.70 10.57 11.85
CA ARG A 33 -9.22 11.62 10.97
C ARG A 33 -9.18 11.08 9.53
N ALA A 34 -10.34 10.63 9.05
CA ALA A 34 -10.49 10.01 7.73
C ALA A 34 -10.78 11.08 6.67
N VAL A 35 -9.77 11.42 5.86
CA VAL A 35 -9.92 12.42 4.77
C VAL A 35 -10.46 11.74 3.52
N VAL A 36 -11.62 12.18 3.06
CA VAL A 36 -12.33 11.67 1.89
C VAL A 36 -12.83 12.81 1.00
N ARG A 37 -12.93 12.56 -0.30
CA ARG A 37 -13.39 13.60 -1.26
C ARG A 37 -14.91 13.82 -1.27
N ARG A 38 -15.67 12.89 -0.73
CA ARG A 38 -17.13 12.93 -0.72
C ARG A 38 -17.66 12.49 0.63
N ALA A 39 -18.67 13.18 1.12
CA ALA A 39 -19.34 12.83 2.38
C ALA A 39 -19.93 11.40 2.34
N GLY A 40 -19.86 10.72 3.47
CA GLY A 40 -20.29 9.33 3.62
C GLY A 40 -19.30 8.31 3.01
N GLY A 41 -18.09 8.74 2.67
CA GLY A 41 -17.06 7.87 2.10
C GLY A 41 -16.20 7.18 3.15
N ALA A 42 -16.06 7.73 4.34
CA ALA A 42 -15.24 7.14 5.39
C ALA A 42 -15.92 5.89 6.01
N PRO A 43 -15.12 4.92 6.50
CA PRO A 43 -15.69 3.78 7.21
C PRO A 43 -16.43 4.23 8.48
N VAL A 44 -17.63 3.68 8.71
CA VAL A 44 -18.42 3.98 9.91
C VAL A 44 -17.91 3.10 11.05
N LEU A 45 -17.03 3.66 11.87
CA LEU A 45 -16.40 3.00 13.01
C LEU A 45 -16.30 4.00 14.18
N ASP A 46 -16.50 3.50 15.39
CA ASP A 46 -16.24 4.31 16.58
C ASP A 46 -14.75 4.72 16.62
N GLY A 47 -14.48 6.00 16.86
CA GLY A 47 -13.12 6.55 16.83
C GLY A 47 -12.67 7.06 15.46
N VAL A 48 -13.48 6.94 14.41
CA VAL A 48 -13.25 7.54 13.08
C VAL A 48 -14.10 8.79 12.90
N THR A 49 -13.45 9.90 12.57
CA THR A 49 -14.09 11.17 12.20
C THR A 49 -13.86 11.44 10.73
N GLU A 50 -14.93 11.58 9.96
CA GLU A 50 -14.85 11.94 8.56
C GLU A 50 -14.53 13.43 8.37
N LEU A 51 -13.57 13.73 7.49
CA LEU A 51 -13.23 15.06 7.02
C LEU A 51 -13.32 15.08 5.50
N VAL A 52 -14.15 15.97 4.96
CA VAL A 52 -14.47 15.99 3.52
C VAL A 52 -13.66 17.09 2.83
N GLY A 53 -12.87 16.71 1.84
CA GLY A 53 -12.10 17.64 1.02
C GLY A 53 -10.97 16.97 0.26
N ASP A 54 -10.19 17.79 -0.45
CA ASP A 54 -8.98 17.31 -1.14
C ASP A 54 -7.77 17.44 -0.20
N PHE A 55 -7.09 16.34 0.07
CA PHE A 55 -5.90 16.32 0.92
C PHE A 55 -4.72 17.15 0.35
N ALA A 56 -4.79 17.51 -0.94
CA ALA A 56 -3.84 18.39 -1.62
C ALA A 56 -4.20 19.89 -1.47
N ASP A 57 -5.34 20.21 -0.84
CA ASP A 57 -5.66 21.57 -0.47
C ASP A 57 -4.86 21.96 0.77
N GLU A 58 -4.12 23.08 0.70
CA GLU A 58 -3.21 23.51 1.76
C GLU A 58 -3.92 23.88 3.06
N GLU A 59 -5.14 24.43 2.99
CA GLU A 59 -5.90 24.82 4.17
C GLU A 59 -6.41 23.59 4.91
N LEU A 60 -7.03 22.67 4.17
CA LEU A 60 -7.45 21.38 4.73
C LEU A 60 -6.27 20.58 5.27
N ALA A 61 -5.15 20.50 4.52
CA ALA A 61 -3.96 19.79 4.97
C ALA A 61 -3.43 20.33 6.31
N ARG A 62 -3.40 21.68 6.49
CA ARG A 62 -3.03 22.30 7.76
C ARG A 62 -4.04 21.99 8.86
N GLU A 63 -5.33 22.08 8.58
CA GLU A 63 -6.39 21.78 9.54
C GLU A 63 -6.30 20.33 10.05
N VAL A 64 -6.25 19.36 9.14
CA VAL A 64 -6.30 17.93 9.52
C VAL A 64 -5.04 17.46 10.24
N THR A 65 -3.89 18.09 10.01
CA THR A 65 -2.61 17.71 10.64
C THR A 65 -2.39 18.35 12.00
N GLN A 66 -3.13 19.40 12.37
CA GLN A 66 -2.99 20.04 13.70
C GLN A 66 -3.27 19.07 14.84
N GLY A 67 -2.27 18.86 15.72
CA GLY A 67 -2.36 17.94 16.87
C GLY A 67 -2.53 16.49 16.48
N ALA A 68 -2.15 16.09 15.25
CA ALA A 68 -2.04 14.70 14.86
C ALA A 68 -0.66 14.16 15.25
N ASP A 69 -0.60 12.87 15.60
CA ASP A 69 0.63 12.15 15.92
C ASP A 69 1.27 11.53 14.68
N ALA A 70 0.43 11.11 13.70
CA ALA A 70 0.89 10.57 12.43
C ALA A 70 -0.05 10.89 11.26
N VAL A 71 0.48 10.81 10.04
CA VAL A 71 -0.27 10.85 8.79
C VAL A 71 -0.02 9.57 8.00
N VAL A 72 -1.09 8.96 7.50
CA VAL A 72 -1.05 7.82 6.58
C VAL A 72 -1.62 8.26 5.22
N THR A 73 -0.86 8.08 4.15
CA THR A 73 -1.30 8.43 2.80
C THR A 73 -1.44 7.20 1.93
N THR A 74 -2.67 6.90 1.47
CA THR A 74 -2.98 5.71 0.65
C THR A 74 -3.54 6.05 -0.73
N VAL A 75 -3.69 7.33 -1.06
CA VAL A 75 -4.28 7.76 -2.32
C VAL A 75 -3.32 7.54 -3.49
N HIS A 76 -3.76 6.79 -4.48
CA HIS A 76 -3.16 6.76 -5.80
C HIS A 76 -4.26 6.48 -6.84
N PRO A 77 -4.44 7.34 -7.87
CA PRO A 77 -5.50 7.16 -8.87
C PRO A 77 -5.07 6.14 -9.94
N MET A 78 -4.95 4.87 -9.55
CA MET A 78 -4.55 3.77 -10.42
C MET A 78 -5.49 3.66 -11.63
N GLY A 79 -4.93 3.44 -12.81
CA GLY A 79 -5.69 3.33 -14.05
C GLY A 79 -6.11 4.67 -14.67
N SER A 80 -5.80 5.82 -14.04
CA SER A 80 -5.97 7.14 -14.66
C SER A 80 -4.75 7.51 -15.52
N SER A 81 -4.83 8.62 -16.26
CA SER A 81 -3.71 9.09 -17.06
C SER A 81 -2.50 9.49 -16.19
N ARG A 82 -1.31 9.50 -16.82
CA ARG A 82 -0.06 9.92 -16.17
C ARG A 82 -0.18 11.31 -15.52
N GLU A 83 -0.84 12.26 -16.16
CA GLU A 83 -1.04 13.61 -15.63
C GLU A 83 -1.88 13.62 -14.35
N VAL A 84 -2.91 12.78 -14.29
CA VAL A 84 -3.75 12.65 -13.08
C VAL A 84 -2.95 11.97 -11.96
N GLN A 85 -2.19 10.93 -12.27
CA GLN A 85 -1.32 10.26 -11.30
C GLN A 85 -0.24 11.19 -10.77
N HIS A 86 0.38 11.99 -11.65
CA HIS A 86 1.40 12.98 -11.29
C HIS A 86 0.82 14.06 -10.38
N ARG A 87 -0.29 14.69 -10.77
CA ARG A 87 -0.94 15.74 -9.99
C ARG A 87 -1.31 15.26 -8.58
N VAL A 88 -1.88 14.06 -8.46
CA VAL A 88 -2.32 13.54 -7.15
C VAL A 88 -1.14 13.03 -6.33
N GLY A 89 -0.24 12.27 -6.93
CA GLY A 89 0.90 11.66 -6.23
C GLY A 89 2.04 12.64 -6.01
N VAL A 90 2.61 13.13 -7.11
CA VAL A 90 3.88 13.89 -7.08
C VAL A 90 3.69 15.32 -6.57
N GLU A 91 2.59 15.98 -6.95
CA GLU A 91 2.30 17.34 -6.52
C GLU A 91 1.48 17.37 -5.23
N GLY A 92 0.43 16.52 -5.13
CA GLY A 92 -0.53 16.56 -4.02
C GLY A 92 -0.02 15.92 -2.74
N THR A 93 0.62 14.76 -2.79
CA THR A 93 1.07 14.08 -1.56
C THR A 93 2.09 14.90 -0.74
N PRO A 94 3.05 15.63 -1.33
CA PRO A 94 3.93 16.51 -0.56
C PRO A 94 3.22 17.69 0.13
N VAL A 95 2.01 18.08 -0.29
CA VAL A 95 1.25 19.16 0.40
C VAL A 95 0.93 18.73 1.82
N ILE A 96 0.29 17.58 2.00
CA ILE A 96 -0.04 17.09 3.34
C ILE A 96 1.21 16.69 4.12
N ALA A 97 2.28 16.24 3.45
CA ALA A 97 3.55 15.93 4.12
C ALA A 97 4.21 17.19 4.70
N ARG A 98 4.22 18.31 3.95
CA ARG A 98 4.70 19.61 4.47
C ARG A 98 3.84 20.10 5.62
N ALA A 99 2.52 20.04 5.48
CA ALA A 99 1.60 20.43 6.56
C ALA A 99 1.83 19.57 7.82
N ALA A 100 2.06 18.27 7.69
CA ALA A 100 2.39 17.38 8.80
C ALA A 100 3.71 17.79 9.49
N ARG A 101 4.77 18.03 8.70
CA ARG A 101 6.06 18.51 9.21
C ARG A 101 5.89 19.81 9.99
N ASP A 102 5.20 20.79 9.43
CA ASP A 102 5.02 22.13 9.99
C ASP A 102 4.13 22.11 11.25
N ALA A 103 3.24 21.13 11.37
CA ALA A 103 2.43 20.86 12.54
C ALA A 103 3.17 20.05 13.64
N GLY A 104 4.41 19.60 13.38
CA GLY A 104 5.19 18.80 14.30
C GLY A 104 4.71 17.35 14.43
N VAL A 105 4.04 16.83 13.40
CA VAL A 105 3.65 15.42 13.34
C VAL A 105 4.90 14.52 13.38
N ALA A 106 4.88 13.48 14.20
CA ALA A 106 6.04 12.64 14.42
C ALA A 106 6.37 11.78 13.20
N ARG A 107 5.36 11.30 12.43
CA ARG A 107 5.57 10.33 11.37
C ARG A 107 4.60 10.43 10.20
N LEU A 108 5.14 10.24 9.00
CA LEU A 108 4.39 10.01 7.77
C LEU A 108 4.58 8.55 7.33
N VAL A 109 3.49 7.82 7.10
CA VAL A 109 3.50 6.48 6.51
C VAL A 109 2.87 6.58 5.12
N HIS A 110 3.68 6.46 4.07
CA HIS A 110 3.23 6.55 2.68
C HIS A 110 3.10 5.18 2.03
N MET A 111 1.96 4.94 1.40
CA MET A 111 1.74 3.75 0.56
C MET A 111 2.43 3.93 -0.79
N SER A 112 3.66 3.45 -0.89
CA SER A 112 4.41 3.31 -2.15
C SER A 112 4.07 1.98 -2.84
N THR A 113 4.99 1.32 -3.50
CA THR A 113 4.80 0.02 -4.15
C THR A 113 6.12 -0.70 -4.39
N ALA A 114 6.13 -2.03 -4.30
CA ALA A 114 7.25 -2.85 -4.79
C ALA A 114 7.36 -2.86 -6.33
N GLY A 115 6.36 -2.30 -7.02
CA GLY A 115 6.38 -2.11 -8.47
C GLY A 115 7.44 -1.13 -8.96
N VAL A 116 8.12 -0.39 -8.06
CA VAL A 116 9.25 0.48 -8.40
C VAL A 116 10.56 -0.27 -8.62
N TYR A 117 10.66 -1.51 -8.18
CA TYR A 117 11.87 -2.33 -8.32
C TYR A 117 11.94 -3.05 -9.66
N ASP A 118 13.16 -3.22 -10.18
CA ASP A 118 13.39 -4.14 -11.28
C ASP A 118 13.14 -5.59 -10.83
N ARG A 119 12.26 -6.25 -11.54
CA ARG A 119 11.89 -7.67 -11.37
C ARG A 119 11.82 -8.35 -12.74
N SER A 120 12.83 -8.07 -13.56
CA SER A 120 13.00 -8.73 -14.85
C SER A 120 13.56 -10.15 -14.69
N ALA A 121 13.52 -10.91 -15.78
CA ALA A 121 14.08 -12.26 -15.81
C ALA A 121 15.56 -12.25 -15.45
N GLY A 122 15.97 -13.15 -14.55
CA GLY A 122 17.36 -13.24 -14.07
C GLY A 122 17.70 -12.37 -12.87
N VAL A 123 16.86 -11.42 -12.50
CA VAL A 123 16.95 -10.74 -11.20
C VAL A 123 16.55 -11.74 -10.12
N GLY A 124 17.40 -11.90 -9.11
CA GLY A 124 17.14 -12.76 -7.95
C GLY A 124 16.11 -12.15 -7.00
N ASP A 125 16.28 -12.42 -5.72
CA ASP A 125 15.47 -11.81 -4.67
C ASP A 125 15.69 -10.30 -4.61
N VAL A 126 14.63 -9.55 -4.25
CA VAL A 126 14.63 -8.09 -4.19
C VAL A 126 14.31 -7.62 -2.77
N ALA A 127 15.16 -6.78 -2.21
CA ALA A 127 14.98 -6.10 -0.94
C ALA A 127 14.83 -4.58 -1.13
N GLU A 128 14.89 -3.82 -0.04
CA GLU A 128 14.73 -2.36 -0.06
C GLU A 128 15.84 -1.61 -0.79
N ASP A 129 17.01 -2.23 -0.93
CA ASP A 129 18.19 -1.75 -1.67
C ASP A 129 18.24 -2.27 -3.12
N GLY A 130 17.20 -2.99 -3.56
CA GLY A 130 17.07 -3.49 -4.93
C GLY A 130 17.07 -2.37 -5.96
N GLU A 131 17.54 -2.69 -7.18
CA GLU A 131 17.58 -1.74 -8.29
C GLU A 131 16.15 -1.25 -8.64
N LEU A 132 16.04 0.07 -8.80
CA LEU A 132 14.77 0.67 -9.21
C LEU A 132 14.65 0.62 -10.73
N LEU A 133 13.43 0.41 -11.22
CA LEU A 133 13.11 0.49 -12.64
C LEU A 133 13.59 1.83 -13.22
N PRO A 134 14.14 1.87 -14.44
CA PRO A 134 14.50 3.11 -15.10
C PRO A 134 13.25 3.98 -15.36
N GLU A 135 13.47 5.28 -15.57
CA GLU A 135 12.41 6.18 -16.00
C GLU A 135 11.88 5.74 -17.39
N GLY A 136 10.57 5.84 -17.58
CA GLY A 136 9.90 5.37 -18.79
C GLY A 136 9.42 3.93 -18.72
N SER A 137 9.55 3.26 -17.56
CA SER A 137 9.06 1.88 -17.36
C SER A 137 7.53 1.78 -17.27
N GLY A 138 6.82 2.90 -17.18
CA GLY A 138 5.37 2.97 -17.18
C GLY A 138 4.83 4.05 -16.23
N ASP A 139 3.61 4.50 -16.49
CA ASP A 139 3.02 5.62 -15.75
C ASP A 139 2.95 5.36 -14.25
N TYR A 140 2.56 4.14 -13.85
CA TYR A 140 2.41 3.79 -12.44
C TYR A 140 3.75 3.73 -11.67
N PRO A 141 4.76 2.94 -12.08
CA PRO A 141 6.04 2.90 -11.37
C PRO A 141 6.76 4.25 -11.41
N ASP A 142 6.71 4.97 -12.53
CA ASP A 142 7.37 6.28 -12.66
C ASP A 142 6.76 7.32 -11.71
N THR A 143 5.44 7.42 -11.65
CA THR A 143 4.75 8.37 -10.76
C THR A 143 4.91 7.99 -9.29
N LYS A 144 4.96 6.71 -8.95
CA LYS A 144 5.24 6.26 -7.59
C LYS A 144 6.67 6.61 -7.16
N ARG A 145 7.67 6.34 -8.00
CA ARG A 145 9.07 6.75 -7.75
C ARG A 145 9.19 8.27 -7.57
N ALA A 146 8.56 9.03 -8.47
CA ALA A 146 8.59 10.49 -8.38
C ALA A 146 7.91 10.99 -7.10
N THR A 147 6.82 10.34 -6.64
CA THR A 147 6.18 10.65 -5.36
C THR A 147 7.10 10.34 -4.18
N ASP A 148 7.74 9.16 -4.17
CA ASP A 148 8.73 8.77 -3.14
C ASP A 148 9.85 9.83 -3.04
N ALA A 149 10.42 10.22 -4.18
CA ALA A 149 11.47 11.25 -4.25
C ALA A 149 10.98 12.64 -3.79
N ALA A 150 9.74 13.02 -4.14
CA ALA A 150 9.17 14.29 -3.71
C ALA A 150 8.91 14.31 -2.18
N LEU A 151 8.53 13.19 -1.59
CA LEU A 151 8.40 13.06 -0.13
C LEU A 151 9.74 13.12 0.59
N GLU A 152 10.79 12.51 0.04
CA GLU A 152 12.16 12.60 0.56
C GLU A 152 12.65 14.04 0.61
N GLN A 153 12.32 14.88 -0.38
CA GLN A 153 12.67 16.28 -0.43
C GLN A 153 11.93 17.15 0.63
N VAL A 154 10.84 16.66 1.20
CA VAL A 154 10.16 17.41 2.29
C VAL A 154 11.08 17.55 3.50
N GLY A 155 11.84 16.52 3.87
CA GLY A 155 12.80 16.54 4.96
C GLY A 155 12.20 16.82 6.33
N GLY A 156 12.94 16.55 7.41
CA GLY A 156 12.57 16.87 8.80
C GLY A 156 11.36 16.11 9.36
N LEU A 157 10.83 15.13 8.63
CA LEU A 157 9.72 14.26 9.00
C LEU A 157 10.18 12.80 8.91
N THR A 158 9.94 12.00 9.92
CA THR A 158 10.18 10.56 9.82
C THR A 158 9.19 9.97 8.81
N THR A 159 9.67 9.63 7.63
CA THR A 159 8.85 9.12 6.52
C THR A 159 9.12 7.63 6.31
N VAL A 160 8.07 6.83 6.26
CA VAL A 160 8.15 5.41 5.90
C VAL A 160 7.46 5.19 4.56
N LEU A 161 8.22 4.68 3.58
CA LEU A 161 7.69 4.28 2.27
C LEU A 161 7.36 2.79 2.32
N VAL A 162 6.10 2.45 2.56
CA VAL A 162 5.65 1.05 2.56
C VAL A 162 5.49 0.59 1.12
N ARG A 163 6.23 -0.44 0.73
CA ARG A 163 6.30 -0.96 -0.64
C ARG A 163 5.68 -2.36 -0.76
N PRO A 164 4.34 -2.47 -0.78
CA PRO A 164 3.66 -3.73 -1.02
C PRO A 164 3.69 -4.13 -2.51
N PRO A 165 3.63 -5.43 -2.81
CA PRO A 165 3.33 -5.98 -4.14
C PRO A 165 1.81 -5.94 -4.42
N ALA A 166 1.26 -7.01 -5.05
CA ALA A 166 -0.18 -7.19 -5.21
C ALA A 166 -0.88 -7.23 -3.86
N ILE A 167 -1.86 -6.36 -3.64
CA ILE A 167 -2.63 -6.32 -2.39
C ILE A 167 -3.90 -7.15 -2.59
N MET A 168 -3.99 -8.27 -1.87
CA MET A 168 -5.11 -9.19 -1.86
C MET A 168 -6.01 -8.93 -0.64
N GLY A 169 -7.24 -9.39 -0.70
CA GLY A 169 -8.19 -9.30 0.42
C GLY A 169 -9.63 -9.26 -0.08
N ALA A 170 -10.59 -9.47 0.80
CA ALA A 170 -12.00 -9.37 0.47
C ALA A 170 -12.36 -7.94 0.08
N GLY A 171 -13.01 -7.76 -1.06
CA GLY A 171 -13.49 -6.46 -1.51
C GLY A 171 -13.40 -6.29 -3.02
N ASP A 172 -14.25 -5.42 -3.53
CA ASP A 172 -14.42 -5.13 -4.96
C ASP A 172 -13.58 -3.93 -5.43
N THR A 173 -12.78 -3.34 -4.54
CA THR A 173 -11.85 -2.24 -4.87
C THR A 173 -10.42 -2.71 -5.14
N SER A 174 -10.14 -4.01 -4.96
CA SER A 174 -8.84 -4.59 -5.30
C SER A 174 -8.71 -4.81 -6.81
N VAL A 175 -7.63 -4.31 -7.41
CA VAL A 175 -7.25 -4.58 -8.81
C VAL A 175 -7.17 -6.09 -9.08
N TRP A 176 -6.66 -6.85 -8.13
CA TRP A 176 -6.43 -8.29 -8.25
C TRP A 176 -7.71 -9.11 -8.10
N ASN A 177 -8.73 -8.56 -7.43
CA ASN A 177 -10.04 -9.19 -7.31
C ASN A 177 -11.00 -8.82 -8.46
N THR A 178 -10.73 -7.74 -9.19
CA THR A 178 -11.64 -7.18 -10.18
C THR A 178 -11.00 -6.99 -11.56
N LEU A 179 -10.09 -6.03 -11.70
CA LEU A 179 -9.59 -5.61 -13.00
C LEU A 179 -8.73 -6.70 -13.67
N ARG A 180 -7.87 -7.40 -12.94
CA ARG A 180 -7.03 -8.45 -13.53
C ARG A 180 -7.84 -9.68 -13.94
N PRO A 181 -8.77 -10.23 -13.14
CA PRO A 181 -9.70 -11.25 -13.60
C PRO A 181 -10.54 -10.80 -14.82
N GLN A 182 -11.04 -9.56 -14.81
CA GLN A 182 -11.80 -9.05 -15.95
C GLN A 182 -10.94 -8.97 -17.22
N ALA A 183 -9.68 -8.54 -17.14
CA ALA A 183 -8.77 -8.55 -18.28
C ALA A 183 -8.60 -9.94 -18.89
N MET A 184 -8.63 -11.02 -18.09
CA MET A 184 -8.65 -12.39 -18.60
C MET A 184 -9.91 -12.71 -19.41
N ARG A 185 -11.08 -12.22 -18.98
CA ARG A 185 -12.32 -12.37 -19.77
C ARG A 185 -12.23 -11.62 -21.09
N ASP A 186 -11.59 -10.46 -21.07
CA ASP A 186 -11.45 -9.58 -22.23
C ASP A 186 -10.32 -10.04 -23.20
N GLY A 187 -9.64 -11.17 -22.88
CA GLY A 187 -8.66 -11.83 -23.76
C GLY A 187 -7.20 -11.68 -23.33
N ASP A 188 -6.87 -10.95 -22.28
CA ASP A 188 -5.50 -10.91 -21.73
C ASP A 188 -5.22 -12.15 -20.87
N ARG A 189 -4.94 -13.30 -21.55
CA ARG A 189 -4.82 -14.62 -20.92
C ARG A 189 -3.39 -15.14 -20.86
N ARG A 190 -2.44 -14.50 -21.56
CA ARG A 190 -1.05 -14.98 -21.63
C ARG A 190 -0.32 -14.75 -20.32
N ALA A 191 0.30 -15.80 -19.80
CA ALA A 191 1.10 -15.73 -18.59
C ALA A 191 2.11 -16.88 -18.52
N ASN A 192 3.27 -16.66 -17.89
CA ASN A 192 4.16 -17.74 -17.52
C ASN A 192 3.75 -18.27 -16.13
N PRO A 193 3.46 -19.57 -15.97
CA PRO A 193 2.98 -20.15 -14.71
C PRO A 193 4.01 -20.04 -13.59
N ALA A 194 5.31 -20.06 -13.90
CA ALA A 194 6.40 -19.99 -12.93
C ALA A 194 6.72 -18.56 -12.47
N LYS A 195 6.15 -17.52 -13.10
CA LYS A 195 6.36 -16.14 -12.68
C LYS A 195 5.91 -15.97 -11.24
N THR A 196 6.75 -15.37 -10.42
CA THR A 196 6.38 -15.04 -9.04
C THR A 196 5.17 -14.12 -9.00
N PHE A 197 4.14 -14.51 -8.28
CA PHE A 197 3.02 -13.67 -7.87
C PHE A 197 3.31 -13.15 -6.46
N ALA A 198 4.10 -12.07 -6.39
CA ALA A 198 4.33 -11.42 -5.12
C ALA A 198 3.03 -10.74 -4.65
N TRP A 199 2.62 -11.00 -3.41
CA TRP A 199 1.36 -10.53 -2.84
C TRP A 199 1.47 -10.28 -1.34
N VAL A 200 0.51 -9.54 -0.80
CA VAL A 200 0.31 -9.35 0.64
C VAL A 200 -1.18 -9.22 0.92
N HIS A 201 -1.64 -9.75 2.05
CA HIS A 201 -3.03 -9.53 2.46
C HIS A 201 -3.21 -8.10 3.00
N VAL A 202 -4.35 -7.50 2.69
CA VAL A 202 -4.66 -6.12 3.09
C VAL A 202 -4.66 -5.92 4.60
N ASP A 203 -5.11 -6.92 5.38
CA ASP A 203 -5.14 -6.83 6.84
C ASP A 203 -3.72 -6.91 7.44
N ASP A 204 -2.83 -7.73 6.89
CA ASP A 204 -1.43 -7.79 7.30
C ASP A 204 -0.68 -6.49 6.99
N LEU A 205 -0.96 -5.92 5.81
CA LEU A 205 -0.43 -4.62 5.40
C LEU A 205 -0.93 -3.50 6.32
N ALA A 206 -2.24 -3.48 6.60
CA ALA A 206 -2.86 -2.48 7.47
C ALA A 206 -2.35 -2.59 8.90
N ALA A 207 -2.07 -3.80 9.39
CA ALA A 207 -1.47 -4.01 10.71
C ALA A 207 -0.09 -3.33 10.83
N LEU A 208 0.81 -3.53 9.85
CA LEU A 208 2.10 -2.84 9.85
C LEU A 208 1.95 -1.32 9.80
N ILE A 209 1.09 -0.82 8.90
CA ILE A 209 0.86 0.62 8.76
C ILE A 209 0.35 1.22 10.08
N ALA A 210 -0.55 0.54 10.77
CA ALA A 210 -1.07 0.98 12.05
C ALA A 210 0.00 0.93 13.16
N ASP A 211 0.85 -0.11 13.21
CA ASP A 211 1.98 -0.19 14.15
C ASP A 211 2.99 0.94 13.91
N LEU A 212 3.27 1.26 12.65
CA LEU A 212 4.10 2.40 12.28
C LEU A 212 3.47 3.73 12.71
N ALA A 213 2.20 3.95 12.38
CA ALA A 213 1.52 5.21 12.65
C ALA A 213 1.29 5.48 14.15
N THR A 214 1.09 4.43 14.96
CA THR A 214 0.90 4.55 16.41
C THR A 214 2.22 4.57 17.19
N GLY A 215 3.37 4.41 16.51
CA GLY A 215 4.69 4.39 17.15
C GLY A 215 5.04 3.07 17.83
N ALA A 216 4.27 1.99 17.62
CA ALA A 216 4.59 0.65 18.14
C ALA A 216 5.93 0.14 17.56
N VAL A 217 6.25 0.50 16.33
CA VAL A 217 7.61 0.39 15.79
C VAL A 217 8.37 1.66 16.13
N ALA A 218 9.34 1.59 17.02
CA ALA A 218 10.11 2.75 17.44
C ALA A 218 11.01 3.29 16.32
N THR A 219 11.28 4.60 16.31
CA THR A 219 12.32 5.17 15.44
C THR A 219 13.72 4.77 15.88
N ALA A 220 14.66 4.74 14.94
CA ALA A 220 16.05 4.38 15.17
C ALA A 220 16.99 5.30 14.39
N ASP A 221 18.31 5.19 14.64
CA ASP A 221 19.34 5.91 13.89
C ASP A 221 19.67 5.24 12.56
N ASP A 222 19.35 3.98 12.41
CA ASP A 222 19.50 3.18 11.19
C ASP A 222 18.23 2.37 10.89
N PRO A 223 18.01 1.92 9.63
CA PRO A 223 16.75 1.30 9.21
C PRO A 223 16.57 -0.15 9.69
N GLY A 224 17.55 -0.75 10.36
CA GLY A 224 17.46 -2.14 10.83
C GLY A 224 16.41 -2.33 11.91
N PRO A 225 16.50 -1.66 13.07
CA PRO A 225 15.57 -1.82 14.17
C PRO A 225 14.29 -0.99 14.06
N GLY A 226 14.24 0.03 13.18
CA GLY A 226 13.08 0.89 13.01
C GLY A 226 13.25 1.96 11.92
N PRO A 227 12.23 2.76 11.66
CA PRO A 227 12.33 3.88 10.73
C PRO A 227 13.36 4.90 11.19
N VAL A 228 14.14 5.44 10.25
CA VAL A 228 15.18 6.45 10.56
C VAL A 228 14.53 7.75 11.00
N ALA A 229 14.91 8.23 12.19
CA ALA A 229 14.37 9.45 12.77
C ALA A 229 14.68 10.67 11.88
N GLY A 230 13.65 11.40 11.46
CA GLY A 230 13.75 12.57 10.57
C GLY A 230 14.18 12.27 9.15
N GLY A 231 14.31 10.99 8.78
CA GLY A 231 14.69 10.50 7.46
C GLY A 231 13.59 9.74 6.74
N THR A 232 13.90 9.26 5.55
CA THR A 232 13.01 8.43 4.73
C THR A 232 13.49 6.99 4.72
N THR A 233 12.61 6.05 5.08
CA THR A 233 12.94 4.62 5.17
C THR A 233 11.96 3.80 4.34
N PRO A 234 12.39 3.14 3.27
CA PRO A 234 11.55 2.18 2.56
C PRO A 234 11.43 0.87 3.36
N VAL A 235 10.28 0.20 3.24
CA VAL A 235 10.07 -1.14 3.77
C VAL A 235 9.27 -1.99 2.79
N VAL A 236 9.81 -3.16 2.44
CA VAL A 236 9.17 -4.16 1.60
C VAL A 236 8.33 -5.10 2.47
N VAL A 237 7.13 -5.40 2.02
CA VAL A 237 6.23 -6.36 2.66
C VAL A 237 5.71 -7.34 1.61
N ALA A 238 5.64 -8.61 1.96
CA ALA A 238 5.06 -9.65 1.10
C ALA A 238 4.57 -10.82 1.96
N GLY A 239 3.55 -11.51 1.49
CA GLY A 239 3.09 -12.79 2.03
C GLY A 239 4.06 -13.93 1.70
N GLU A 240 3.59 -15.15 1.90
CA GLU A 240 4.34 -16.35 1.51
C GLU A 240 4.52 -16.46 -0.01
N PRO A 241 5.52 -17.24 -0.50
CA PRO A 241 5.74 -17.41 -1.93
C PRO A 241 4.51 -17.94 -2.67
N ALA A 242 4.22 -17.34 -3.83
CA ALA A 242 3.17 -17.77 -4.74
C ALA A 242 3.60 -17.52 -6.19
N THR A 243 2.94 -18.20 -7.12
CA THR A 243 3.18 -18.10 -8.56
C THR A 243 1.93 -17.58 -9.29
N TRP A 244 2.11 -17.17 -10.53
CA TRP A 244 0.99 -16.85 -11.40
C TRP A 244 0.08 -18.06 -11.65
N HIS A 245 0.63 -19.28 -11.56
CA HIS A 245 -0.19 -20.50 -11.61
C HIS A 245 -1.20 -20.54 -10.46
N ASP A 246 -0.78 -20.21 -9.23
CA ASP A 246 -1.65 -20.22 -8.04
C ASP A 246 -2.77 -19.19 -8.17
N TYR A 247 -2.42 -17.97 -8.54
CA TYR A 247 -3.38 -16.87 -8.70
C TYR A 247 -4.36 -17.12 -9.86
N LEU A 248 -3.83 -17.37 -11.09
CA LEU A 248 -4.66 -17.56 -12.27
C LEU A 248 -5.42 -18.89 -12.24
N GLY A 249 -4.86 -19.92 -11.59
CA GLY A 249 -5.57 -21.18 -11.33
C GLY A 249 -6.85 -20.93 -10.54
N THR A 250 -6.79 -20.09 -9.51
CA THR A 250 -7.98 -19.69 -8.71
C THR A 250 -9.04 -18.98 -9.57
N VAL A 251 -8.61 -18.07 -10.47
CA VAL A 251 -9.53 -17.39 -11.40
C VAL A 251 -10.14 -18.38 -12.39
N THR A 252 -9.33 -19.31 -12.91
CA THR A 252 -9.79 -20.38 -13.82
C THR A 252 -10.84 -21.24 -13.16
N ASP A 253 -10.60 -21.70 -11.94
CA ASP A 253 -11.53 -22.53 -11.18
C ASP A 253 -12.86 -21.82 -10.93
N ALA A 254 -12.80 -20.51 -10.65
CA ALA A 254 -14.02 -19.72 -10.40
C ALA A 254 -14.83 -19.44 -11.68
N TRP A 255 -14.17 -19.21 -12.79
CA TRP A 255 -14.85 -18.74 -14.02
C TRP A 255 -14.78 -19.69 -15.21
N GLY A 256 -13.99 -20.75 -15.16
CA GLY A 256 -13.77 -21.69 -16.26
C GLY A 256 -13.00 -21.08 -17.44
N ILE A 257 -12.24 -20.01 -17.22
CA ILE A 257 -11.45 -19.32 -18.25
C ILE A 257 -9.98 -19.65 -18.07
N ALA A 258 -9.45 -20.59 -18.89
CA ALA A 258 -8.08 -21.02 -18.79
C ALA A 258 -7.08 -19.95 -19.29
N PRO A 259 -5.93 -19.76 -18.60
CA PRO A 259 -4.81 -19.00 -19.12
C PRO A 259 -4.17 -19.67 -20.34
N GLU A 260 -3.51 -18.87 -21.15
CA GLU A 260 -2.59 -19.32 -22.20
C GLU A 260 -1.18 -19.31 -21.63
N TRP A 261 -0.70 -20.49 -21.19
CA TRP A 261 0.61 -20.59 -20.57
C TRP A 261 1.74 -20.38 -21.57
N THR A 262 2.73 -19.58 -21.18
CA THR A 262 3.96 -19.31 -21.97
C THR A 262 5.18 -19.79 -21.19
N ASP A 263 6.31 -19.91 -21.88
CA ASP A 263 7.63 -20.28 -21.34
C ASP A 263 8.65 -19.14 -21.41
N GLU A 264 8.20 -17.92 -21.72
CA GLU A 264 9.06 -16.73 -21.78
C GLU A 264 9.79 -16.53 -20.46
N PRO A 265 11.08 -16.11 -20.49
CA PRO A 265 11.82 -15.82 -19.27
C PRO A 265 11.11 -14.75 -18.41
N VAL A 266 10.92 -15.05 -17.13
CA VAL A 266 10.23 -14.17 -16.17
C VAL A 266 10.99 -14.12 -14.85
N TRP A 267 10.63 -13.16 -14.03
CA TRP A 267 11.14 -13.08 -12.67
C TRP A 267 10.54 -14.20 -11.78
N THR A 268 11.44 -14.94 -11.13
CA THR A 268 11.10 -16.04 -10.20
C THR A 268 11.68 -15.83 -8.80
N GLY A 269 12.31 -14.67 -8.55
CA GLY A 269 12.80 -14.30 -7.22
C GLY A 269 11.68 -13.97 -6.24
N GLN A 270 12.04 -13.63 -5.01
CA GLN A 270 11.12 -13.27 -3.94
C GLN A 270 11.37 -11.82 -3.48
N LEU A 271 10.34 -11.19 -2.95
CA LEU A 271 10.50 -9.95 -2.20
C LEU A 271 10.98 -10.28 -0.78
N ARG A 272 12.14 -9.74 -0.40
CA ARG A 272 12.71 -9.96 0.94
C ARG A 272 12.04 -9.02 1.93
N THR A 273 11.57 -9.58 3.04
CA THR A 273 10.84 -8.84 4.08
C THR A 273 11.63 -8.75 5.39
N ASP A 274 12.95 -8.87 5.31
CA ASP A 274 13.82 -8.97 6.47
C ASP A 274 13.71 -7.73 7.37
N ARG A 275 13.61 -6.53 6.77
CA ARG A 275 13.41 -5.28 7.50
C ARG A 275 12.06 -5.26 8.23
N ALA A 276 10.96 -5.58 7.55
CA ALA A 276 9.64 -5.64 8.18
C ALA A 276 9.62 -6.66 9.32
N ARG A 277 10.27 -7.81 9.15
CA ARG A 277 10.41 -8.85 10.20
C ARG A 277 11.23 -8.36 11.38
N ALA A 278 12.33 -7.64 11.14
CA ALA A 278 13.12 -7.03 12.21
C ALA A 278 12.31 -5.98 12.99
N TRP A 279 11.33 -5.36 12.36
CA TRP A 279 10.37 -4.45 13.03
C TRP A 279 9.21 -5.19 13.72
N GLY A 280 9.25 -6.52 13.80
CA GLY A 280 8.24 -7.35 14.45
C GLY A 280 7.02 -7.71 13.57
N TRP A 281 7.02 -7.34 12.28
CA TRP A 281 5.94 -7.72 11.38
C TRP A 281 6.16 -9.11 10.77
N ALA A 282 5.08 -9.85 10.63
CA ALA A 282 5.01 -11.08 9.85
C ALA A 282 3.62 -11.24 9.24
N PRO A 283 3.49 -11.80 8.01
CA PRO A 283 2.20 -12.11 7.44
C PRO A 283 1.50 -13.18 8.29
N ARG A 284 0.19 -13.03 8.48
CA ARG A 284 -0.68 -13.94 9.24
C ARG A 284 -1.67 -14.67 8.33
N VAL A 285 -2.04 -14.04 7.21
CA VAL A 285 -2.96 -14.63 6.24
C VAL A 285 -2.14 -15.46 5.24
N GLY A 286 -2.41 -16.77 5.19
CA GLY A 286 -1.79 -17.69 4.25
C GLY A 286 -2.38 -17.59 2.84
N LEU A 287 -1.65 -18.14 1.85
CA LEU A 287 -2.04 -18.14 0.44
C LEU A 287 -3.40 -18.81 0.21
N GLU A 288 -3.64 -19.95 0.85
CA GLU A 288 -4.90 -20.69 0.71
C GLU A 288 -6.11 -19.81 1.10
N GLN A 289 -6.01 -19.14 2.25
CA GLN A 289 -7.09 -18.23 2.70
C GLN A 289 -7.28 -17.07 1.72
N ALA A 290 -6.22 -16.43 1.24
CA ALA A 290 -6.29 -15.31 0.31
C ALA A 290 -6.91 -15.74 -1.04
N MET A 291 -6.55 -16.93 -1.53
CA MET A 291 -7.13 -17.50 -2.75
C MET A 291 -8.59 -17.91 -2.57
N ASP A 292 -8.99 -18.38 -1.40
CA ASP A 292 -10.39 -18.67 -1.09
C ASP A 292 -11.25 -17.40 -1.01
N GLU A 293 -10.71 -16.32 -0.50
CA GLU A 293 -11.38 -15.01 -0.50
C GLU A 293 -11.55 -14.48 -1.93
N LEU A 294 -10.51 -14.60 -2.76
CA LEU A 294 -10.59 -14.28 -4.19
C LEU A 294 -11.67 -15.10 -4.89
N ARG A 295 -11.66 -16.42 -4.73
CA ARG A 295 -12.64 -17.33 -5.35
C ARG A 295 -14.06 -16.97 -4.98
N ARG A 296 -14.31 -16.71 -3.69
CA ARG A 296 -15.65 -16.28 -3.20
C ARG A 296 -16.09 -14.94 -3.78
N GLY A 297 -15.16 -14.01 -3.98
CA GLY A 297 -15.43 -12.71 -4.58
C GLY A 297 -15.73 -12.78 -6.08
N LEU A 298 -15.20 -13.78 -6.78
CA LEU A 298 -15.41 -13.99 -8.22
C LEU A 298 -16.70 -14.73 -8.57
N LEU A 299 -17.23 -15.51 -7.64
CA LEU A 299 -18.49 -16.24 -7.84
C LEU A 299 -19.69 -15.28 -7.77
N PRO A 300 -20.76 -15.53 -8.54
CA PRO A 300 -22.01 -14.77 -8.41
C PRO A 300 -22.49 -14.80 -6.96
N ARG A 301 -22.87 -13.64 -6.42
CA ARG A 301 -23.55 -13.59 -5.14
C ARG A 301 -24.92 -14.28 -5.32
N ALA A 302 -25.17 -15.33 -4.51
CA ALA A 302 -26.42 -16.07 -4.52
C ALA A 302 -27.59 -15.18 -4.09
#